data_0e7df935c177d744d4cda397c85969b1
#
_entry.id   0e7df935c177d744d4cda397c85969b1
#
_cell.length_a   1.000
_cell.length_b   1.000
_cell.length_c   1.000
_cell.angle_alpha   90.00
_cell.angle_beta   90.00
_cell.angle_gamma   90.00
#
_symmetry.space_group_name_H-M   'P 1'
#
loop_
_entity.id
_entity.type
_entity.pdbx_description
1 polymer ?
#
loop_
_entity_poly.entity_id
_entity_poly.type
_entity_poly.pdbx_seq_one_letter_code
_entity_poly.pdbx_strand_id
1 'polypeptide(L)'
;MAVADVNGARLWYDEAGSGETVLLLHGGLGDSGLWEPVAPLLAERFRTIRTDLRFFGRSTGPAVPWSWEEDVVGFLDELDVERAALVGLSLGGKVALDVAVAHPERLWAVVGVAPALGGHDGAAYSEEQGERYEAAEAAGDLDAAMEIDFEVWAPLGADERIRQLWRATPDANPLPEGVEPLAPAGPPANEMLGALAVPVLIVTTSHDPAGFREIGPLVAREAPDARHVELDSDHYVTLREPELVARTLVEFLDAVA
;
A
#
# COMPACT_ATOMS: atom_id res chain seq x y z
N MET A 1 4.06 16.86 10.93
CA MET A 1 3.77 15.59 11.64
C MET A 1 2.61 15.82 12.56
N ALA A 2 1.56 15.03 12.44
CA ALA A 2 0.33 15.14 13.22
C ALA A 2 -0.28 13.75 13.48
N VAL A 3 -1.40 13.71 14.17
CA VAL A 3 -2.18 12.51 14.45
C VAL A 3 -3.65 12.84 14.18
N ALA A 4 -4.32 11.99 13.42
CA ALA A 4 -5.76 12.03 13.18
C ALA A 4 -6.45 10.98 14.05
N ASP A 5 -7.59 11.35 14.66
CA ASP A 5 -8.43 10.43 15.42
C ASP A 5 -9.51 9.85 14.49
N VAL A 6 -9.35 8.58 14.08
CA VAL A 6 -10.17 7.93 13.05
C VAL A 6 -10.71 6.62 13.57
N ASN A 7 -12.02 6.43 13.61
CA ASN A 7 -12.69 5.19 14.01
C ASN A 7 -12.14 4.58 15.33
N GLY A 8 -11.81 5.46 16.30
CA GLY A 8 -11.22 5.09 17.59
C GLY A 8 -9.71 4.80 17.55
N ALA A 9 -9.08 4.82 16.37
CA ALA A 9 -7.64 4.75 16.22
C ALA A 9 -7.01 6.14 16.18
N ARG A 10 -5.69 6.17 16.38
CA ARG A 10 -4.85 7.36 16.25
C ARG A 10 -3.86 7.11 15.11
N LEU A 11 -4.14 7.70 13.95
CA LEU A 11 -3.32 7.53 12.75
C LEU A 11 -2.31 8.66 12.64
N TRP A 12 -1.05 8.30 12.64
CA TRP A 12 0.03 9.24 12.42
C TRP A 12 0.10 9.63 10.93
N TYR A 13 0.38 10.90 10.67
CA TYR A 13 0.63 11.39 9.32
C TYR A 13 1.56 12.59 9.30
N ASP A 14 2.14 12.85 8.14
CA ASP A 14 2.66 14.16 7.77
C ASP A 14 2.17 14.57 6.38
N GLU A 15 2.24 15.87 6.12
CA GLU A 15 1.84 16.44 4.84
C GLU A 15 2.79 17.54 4.40
N ALA A 16 2.88 17.73 3.09
CA ALA A 16 3.64 18.80 2.44
C ALA A 16 3.00 19.18 1.10
N GLY A 17 3.38 20.35 0.58
CA GLY A 17 2.88 20.83 -0.70
C GLY A 17 1.50 21.46 -0.60
N SER A 18 0.84 21.65 -1.74
CA SER A 18 -0.50 22.27 -1.86
C SER A 18 -1.14 21.87 -3.19
N GLY A 19 -2.43 22.12 -3.35
CA GLY A 19 -3.21 21.74 -4.54
C GLY A 19 -4.08 20.53 -4.29
N GLU A 20 -4.31 19.71 -5.32
CA GLU A 20 -5.09 18.48 -5.22
C GLU A 20 -4.43 17.49 -4.25
N THR A 21 -5.25 16.82 -3.45
CA THR A 21 -4.74 15.91 -2.41
C THR A 21 -4.34 14.56 -2.98
N VAL A 22 -3.14 14.12 -2.63
CA VAL A 22 -2.60 12.77 -2.88
C VAL A 22 -2.30 12.12 -1.52
N LEU A 23 -2.97 11.02 -1.21
CA LEU A 23 -2.77 10.23 0.01
C LEU A 23 -1.95 8.98 -0.31
N LEU A 24 -0.80 8.85 0.35
CA LEU A 24 0.15 7.75 0.20
C LEU A 24 -0.09 6.69 1.28
N LEU A 25 -0.41 5.46 0.86
CA LEU A 25 -0.63 4.29 1.70
C LEU A 25 0.54 3.32 1.53
N HIS A 26 1.19 2.95 2.62
CA HIS A 26 2.38 2.11 2.61
C HIS A 26 2.07 0.61 2.46
N GLY A 27 3.08 -0.20 2.18
CA GLY A 27 3.02 -1.65 2.12
C GLY A 27 3.08 -2.32 3.50
N GLY A 28 2.73 -3.62 3.55
CA GLY A 28 2.75 -4.42 4.77
C GLY A 28 4.15 -4.61 5.38
N LEU A 29 5.20 -4.49 4.58
CA LEU A 29 6.60 -4.68 4.99
C LEU A 29 7.30 -3.40 5.47
N GLY A 30 6.54 -2.44 5.99
CA GLY A 30 7.06 -1.19 6.54
C GLY A 30 5.96 -0.26 7.01
N ASP A 31 6.29 0.99 7.14
CA ASP A 31 5.40 2.09 7.49
C ASP A 31 5.47 3.21 6.43
N SER A 32 4.93 4.39 6.70
CA SER A 32 5.00 5.54 5.79
C SER A 32 6.44 5.97 5.43
N GLY A 33 7.46 5.44 6.11
CA GLY A 33 8.87 5.59 5.73
C GLY A 33 9.19 5.01 4.36
N LEU A 34 8.39 4.05 3.86
CA LEU A 34 8.50 3.56 2.49
C LEU A 34 8.27 4.67 1.44
N TRP A 35 7.50 5.70 1.77
CA TRP A 35 7.23 6.84 0.90
C TRP A 35 8.13 8.05 1.15
N GLU A 36 9.02 8.00 2.16
CA GLU A 36 9.84 9.16 2.55
C GLU A 36 10.66 9.79 1.40
N PRO A 37 11.28 9.03 0.48
CA PRO A 37 12.02 9.67 -0.62
C PRO A 37 11.13 10.15 -1.77
N VAL A 38 9.91 9.62 -1.92
CA VAL A 38 8.98 9.98 -3.00
C VAL A 38 8.09 11.16 -2.61
N ALA A 39 7.62 11.22 -1.36
CA ALA A 39 6.66 12.21 -0.91
C ALA A 39 7.11 13.68 -1.14
N PRO A 40 8.37 14.08 -0.89
CA PRO A 40 8.82 15.46 -1.19
C PRO A 40 8.75 15.80 -2.67
N LEU A 41 8.99 14.84 -3.57
CA LEU A 41 8.94 15.05 -5.02
C LEU A 41 7.50 15.25 -5.50
N LEU A 42 6.54 14.51 -4.93
CA LEU A 42 5.11 14.73 -5.22
C LEU A 42 4.61 16.06 -4.63
N ALA A 43 5.15 16.46 -3.47
CA ALA A 43 4.77 17.71 -2.80
C ALA A 43 5.16 18.99 -3.58
N GLU A 44 5.98 18.88 -4.61
CA GLU A 44 6.23 20.00 -5.55
C GLU A 44 4.99 20.34 -6.40
N ARG A 45 4.03 19.40 -6.54
CA ARG A 45 2.85 19.52 -7.40
C ARG A 45 1.52 19.36 -6.66
N PHE A 46 1.47 18.56 -5.61
CA PHE A 46 0.25 18.14 -4.93
C PHE A 46 0.31 18.41 -3.42
N ARG A 47 -0.85 18.52 -2.76
CA ARG A 47 -0.91 18.35 -1.32
C ARG A 47 -0.69 16.86 -1.03
N THR A 48 0.52 16.49 -0.68
CA THR A 48 0.92 15.10 -0.47
C THR A 48 0.87 14.77 1.01
N ILE A 49 0.09 13.75 1.35
CA ILE A 49 -0.08 13.22 2.70
C ILE A 49 0.41 11.79 2.70
N ARG A 50 1.22 11.40 3.69
CA ARG A 50 1.54 10.00 3.97
C ARG A 50 1.13 9.65 5.39
N THR A 51 0.54 8.47 5.59
CA THR A 51 0.06 8.01 6.88
C THR A 51 0.61 6.63 7.21
N ASP A 52 0.78 6.34 8.50
CA ASP A 52 0.94 4.98 8.97
C ASP A 52 -0.46 4.36 9.10
N LEU A 53 -0.71 3.23 8.44
CA LEU A 53 -1.94 2.48 8.60
C LEU A 53 -2.10 2.00 10.05
N ARG A 54 -3.33 1.70 10.48
CA ARG A 54 -3.60 1.21 11.84
C ARG A 54 -2.71 0.03 12.18
N PHE A 55 -2.06 0.08 13.35
CA PHE A 55 -1.09 -0.87 13.91
C PHE A 55 0.27 -0.93 13.19
N PHE A 56 0.53 -0.04 12.27
CA PHE A 56 1.86 0.13 11.66
C PHE A 56 2.56 1.37 12.22
N GLY A 57 3.89 1.31 12.28
CA GLY A 57 4.74 2.43 12.63
C GLY A 57 4.31 3.13 13.93
N ARG A 58 3.81 4.35 13.82
CA ARG A 58 3.40 5.22 14.96
C ARG A 58 1.90 5.23 15.20
N SER A 59 1.13 4.55 14.33
CA SER A 59 -0.33 4.46 14.43
C SER A 59 -0.75 3.40 15.42
N THR A 60 -1.79 3.71 16.19
CA THR A 60 -2.32 2.83 17.23
C THR A 60 -3.84 2.74 17.13
N GLY A 61 -4.42 1.71 17.72
CA GLY A 61 -5.88 1.55 17.77
C GLY A 61 -6.32 0.62 18.90
N PRO A 62 -7.61 0.57 19.19
CA PRO A 62 -8.17 -0.40 20.10
C PRO A 62 -8.15 -1.80 19.47
N ALA A 63 -8.03 -2.83 20.31
CA ALA A 63 -8.11 -4.23 19.92
C ALA A 63 -9.57 -4.64 19.63
N VAL A 64 -10.14 -4.09 18.58
CA VAL A 64 -11.49 -4.37 18.08
C VAL A 64 -11.43 -4.58 16.57
N PRO A 65 -12.39 -5.28 15.96
CA PRO A 65 -12.45 -5.39 14.50
C PRO A 65 -12.46 -4.00 13.84
N TRP A 66 -11.71 -3.85 12.75
CA TRP A 66 -11.64 -2.61 11.96
C TRP A 66 -11.55 -2.91 10.47
N SER A 67 -11.73 -1.89 9.62
CA SER A 67 -11.53 -1.96 8.19
C SER A 67 -10.55 -0.88 7.75
N TRP A 68 -9.57 -1.24 6.92
CA TRP A 68 -8.63 -0.26 6.39
C TRP A 68 -9.31 0.74 5.44
N GLU A 69 -10.28 0.29 4.64
CA GLU A 69 -11.02 1.18 3.76
C GLU A 69 -11.83 2.22 4.55
N GLU A 70 -12.50 1.80 5.63
CA GLU A 70 -13.24 2.72 6.52
C GLU A 70 -12.28 3.68 7.25
N ASP A 71 -11.09 3.21 7.61
CA ASP A 71 -10.08 4.08 8.21
C ASP A 71 -9.55 5.11 7.21
N VAL A 72 -9.36 4.74 5.94
CA VAL A 72 -8.95 5.69 4.88
C VAL A 72 -10.04 6.73 4.64
N VAL A 73 -11.31 6.31 4.54
CA VAL A 73 -12.44 7.24 4.36
C VAL A 73 -12.58 8.17 5.57
N GLY A 74 -12.56 7.62 6.78
CA GLY A 74 -12.60 8.41 8.01
C GLY A 74 -11.40 9.36 8.17
N PHE A 75 -10.23 8.96 7.67
CA PHE A 75 -9.03 9.81 7.64
C PHE A 75 -9.20 11.01 6.70
N LEU A 76 -9.80 10.80 5.52
CA LEU A 76 -10.12 11.90 4.62
C LEU A 76 -11.16 12.85 5.24
N ASP A 77 -12.16 12.33 5.96
CA ASP A 77 -13.17 13.12 6.67
C ASP A 77 -12.53 13.97 7.78
N GLU A 78 -11.65 13.40 8.60
CA GLU A 78 -10.95 14.10 9.70
C GLU A 78 -10.07 15.26 9.18
N LEU A 79 -9.56 15.14 7.96
CA LEU A 79 -8.74 16.18 7.32
C LEU A 79 -9.53 17.15 6.42
N ASP A 80 -10.87 17.10 6.45
CA ASP A 80 -11.75 17.88 5.57
C ASP A 80 -11.39 17.72 4.06
N VAL A 81 -10.99 16.50 3.65
CA VAL A 81 -10.66 16.17 2.27
C VAL A 81 -11.87 15.51 1.61
N GLU A 82 -12.53 16.22 0.70
CA GLU A 82 -13.69 15.70 -0.03
C GLU A 82 -13.28 14.57 -0.98
N ARG A 83 -12.20 14.77 -1.75
CA ARG A 83 -11.67 13.79 -2.72
C ARG A 83 -10.14 13.80 -2.73
N ALA A 84 -9.55 12.63 -2.91
CA ALA A 84 -8.11 12.46 -3.04
C ALA A 84 -7.75 11.50 -4.18
N ALA A 85 -6.50 11.57 -4.69
CA ALA A 85 -5.90 10.40 -5.31
C ALA A 85 -5.35 9.50 -4.20
N LEU A 86 -5.65 8.21 -4.24
CA LEU A 86 -4.98 7.23 -3.40
C LEU A 86 -3.83 6.60 -4.17
N VAL A 87 -2.65 6.65 -3.59
CA VAL A 87 -1.44 6.01 -4.13
C VAL A 87 -0.95 5.01 -3.11
N GLY A 88 -1.10 3.72 -3.40
CA GLY A 88 -0.79 2.66 -2.46
C GLY A 88 0.32 1.73 -2.94
N LEU A 89 1.25 1.39 -2.04
CA LEU A 89 2.26 0.35 -2.26
C LEU A 89 1.76 -0.97 -1.68
N SER A 90 1.81 -2.07 -2.44
CA SER A 90 1.53 -3.41 -1.95
C SER A 90 0.17 -3.51 -1.23
N LEU A 91 0.14 -3.77 0.08
CA LEU A 91 -1.05 -3.70 0.94
C LEU A 91 -1.79 -2.37 0.77
N GLY A 92 -1.08 -1.24 0.79
CA GLY A 92 -1.68 0.07 0.55
C GLY A 92 -2.33 0.19 -0.83
N GLY A 93 -1.77 -0.49 -1.85
CA GLY A 93 -2.35 -0.60 -3.19
C GLY A 93 -3.66 -1.40 -3.19
N LYS A 94 -3.71 -2.51 -2.44
CA LYS A 94 -4.94 -3.25 -2.20
C LYS A 94 -6.01 -2.37 -1.54
N VAL A 95 -5.65 -1.69 -0.45
CA VAL A 95 -6.56 -0.79 0.26
C VAL A 95 -7.08 0.32 -0.65
N ALA A 96 -6.21 0.93 -1.47
CA ALA A 96 -6.60 1.97 -2.42
C ALA A 96 -7.61 1.45 -3.47
N LEU A 97 -7.42 0.23 -3.98
CA LEU A 97 -8.34 -0.41 -4.93
C LEU A 97 -9.66 -0.80 -4.24
N ASP A 98 -9.63 -1.31 -3.01
CA ASP A 98 -10.84 -1.62 -2.25
C ASP A 98 -11.67 -0.34 -1.98
N VAL A 99 -11.02 0.78 -1.63
CA VAL A 99 -11.70 2.10 -1.50
C VAL A 99 -12.27 2.56 -2.85
N ALA A 100 -11.54 2.35 -3.97
CA ALA A 100 -12.04 2.74 -5.29
C ALA A 100 -13.28 1.95 -5.72
N VAL A 101 -13.44 0.72 -5.24
CA VAL A 101 -14.64 -0.10 -5.44
C VAL A 101 -15.78 0.36 -4.53
N ALA A 102 -15.50 0.59 -3.24
CA ALA A 102 -16.53 0.87 -2.23
C ALA A 102 -16.96 2.34 -2.21
N HIS A 103 -16.05 3.28 -2.44
CA HIS A 103 -16.22 4.74 -2.27
C HIS A 103 -15.63 5.54 -3.45
N PRO A 104 -15.99 5.24 -4.71
CA PRO A 104 -15.43 5.93 -5.88
C PRO A 104 -15.65 7.44 -5.87
N GLU A 105 -16.71 7.92 -5.22
CA GLU A 105 -17.02 9.35 -5.08
C GLU A 105 -15.98 10.11 -4.24
N ARG A 106 -15.20 9.42 -3.41
CA ARG A 106 -14.13 10.00 -2.57
C ARG A 106 -12.81 10.14 -3.31
N LEU A 107 -12.75 9.65 -4.55
CA LEU A 107 -11.51 9.60 -5.31
C LEU A 107 -11.59 10.38 -6.60
N TRP A 108 -10.46 10.94 -7.04
CA TRP A 108 -10.29 11.45 -8.38
C TRP A 108 -9.30 10.60 -9.21
N ALA A 109 -8.48 9.77 -8.57
CA ALA A 109 -7.64 8.75 -9.20
C ALA A 109 -7.23 7.68 -8.19
N VAL A 110 -6.82 6.50 -8.66
CA VAL A 110 -6.19 5.47 -7.84
C VAL A 110 -4.92 4.94 -8.51
N VAL A 111 -3.87 4.74 -7.72
CA VAL A 111 -2.61 4.15 -8.17
C VAL A 111 -2.19 3.02 -7.24
N GLY A 112 -1.94 1.85 -7.82
CA GLY A 112 -1.27 0.74 -7.15
C GLY A 112 0.18 0.64 -7.59
N VAL A 113 1.12 0.73 -6.66
CA VAL A 113 2.55 0.47 -6.88
C VAL A 113 2.87 -0.89 -6.29
N ALA A 114 3.31 -1.84 -7.11
CA ALA A 114 3.51 -3.24 -6.74
C ALA A 114 2.34 -3.78 -5.87
N PRO A 115 1.06 -3.53 -6.26
CA PRO A 115 -0.08 -3.72 -5.37
C PRO A 115 -0.37 -5.20 -5.15
N ALA A 116 -0.91 -5.52 -3.97
CA ALA A 116 -1.79 -6.68 -3.84
C ALA A 116 -3.17 -6.33 -4.41
N LEU A 117 -4.00 -7.33 -4.69
CA LEU A 117 -5.36 -7.17 -5.22
C LEU A 117 -6.31 -8.09 -4.46
N GLY A 118 -7.35 -7.52 -3.87
CA GLY A 118 -8.35 -8.28 -3.13
C GLY A 118 -8.99 -9.37 -4.01
N GLY A 119 -8.98 -10.62 -3.52
CA GLY A 119 -9.50 -11.78 -4.24
C GLY A 119 -8.58 -12.35 -5.34
N HIS A 120 -7.42 -11.76 -5.60
CA HIS A 120 -6.43 -12.32 -6.50
C HIS A 120 -5.54 -13.32 -5.76
N ASP A 121 -5.50 -14.54 -6.26
CA ASP A 121 -4.81 -15.67 -5.63
C ASP A 121 -3.36 -15.77 -6.15
N GLY A 122 -2.61 -14.69 -6.00
CA GLY A 122 -1.19 -14.62 -6.38
C GLY A 122 -0.29 -15.05 -5.22
N ALA A 123 0.11 -16.33 -5.18
CA ALA A 123 1.08 -16.78 -4.20
C ALA A 123 2.39 -15.99 -4.31
N ALA A 124 2.79 -15.33 -3.22
CA ALA A 124 4.06 -14.61 -3.14
C ALA A 124 5.21 -15.56 -2.80
N TYR A 125 4.98 -16.49 -1.89
CA TYR A 125 5.96 -17.47 -1.41
C TYR A 125 5.82 -18.79 -2.18
N SER A 126 6.95 -19.42 -2.47
CA SER A 126 6.97 -20.85 -2.84
C SER A 126 6.53 -21.71 -1.63
N GLU A 127 6.13 -22.96 -1.88
CA GLU A 127 5.78 -23.91 -0.80
C GLU A 127 6.91 -24.02 0.23
N GLU A 128 8.17 -24.16 -0.23
CA GLU A 128 9.34 -24.25 0.64
C GLU A 128 9.55 -22.97 1.48
N GLN A 129 9.38 -21.78 0.87
CA GLN A 129 9.52 -20.51 1.59
C GLN A 129 8.39 -20.35 2.63
N GLY A 130 7.16 -20.74 2.29
CA GLY A 130 6.02 -20.71 3.21
C GLY A 130 6.25 -21.61 4.43
N GLU A 131 6.69 -22.86 4.22
CA GLU A 131 7.02 -23.79 5.32
C GLU A 131 8.15 -23.25 6.23
N ARG A 132 9.18 -22.64 5.64
CA ARG A 132 10.29 -22.02 6.39
C ARG A 132 9.80 -20.80 7.20
N TYR A 133 8.93 -19.98 6.62
CA TYR A 133 8.38 -18.81 7.28
C TYR A 133 7.50 -19.22 8.48
N GLU A 134 6.57 -20.15 8.30
CA GLU A 134 5.73 -20.69 9.38
C GLU A 134 6.56 -21.32 10.51
N ALA A 135 7.64 -22.02 10.16
CA ALA A 135 8.54 -22.60 11.16
C ALA A 135 9.30 -21.52 11.95
N ALA A 136 9.73 -20.44 11.30
CA ALA A 136 10.39 -19.31 11.94
C ALA A 136 9.43 -18.56 12.89
N GLU A 137 8.20 -18.28 12.45
CA GLU A 137 7.16 -17.68 13.29
C GLU A 137 6.84 -18.56 14.52
N ALA A 138 6.62 -19.87 14.34
CA ALA A 138 6.34 -20.80 15.41
C ALA A 138 7.49 -20.89 16.44
N ALA A 139 8.72 -20.66 16.01
CA ALA A 139 9.91 -20.60 16.87
C ALA A 139 10.12 -19.23 17.53
N GLY A 140 9.40 -18.18 17.09
CA GLY A 140 9.65 -16.79 17.48
C GLY A 140 10.98 -16.25 16.93
N ASP A 141 11.50 -16.83 15.84
CA ASP A 141 12.75 -16.41 15.20
C ASP A 141 12.45 -15.33 14.15
N LEU A 142 12.28 -14.09 14.64
CA LEU A 142 11.96 -12.94 13.81
C LEU A 142 13.06 -12.60 12.78
N ASP A 143 14.32 -12.88 13.10
CA ASP A 143 15.40 -12.64 12.14
C ASP A 143 15.34 -13.64 10.98
N ALA A 144 15.01 -14.91 11.23
CA ALA A 144 14.79 -15.90 10.18
C ALA A 144 13.56 -15.56 9.33
N ALA A 145 12.43 -15.15 9.93
CA ALA A 145 11.24 -14.72 9.21
C ALA A 145 11.55 -13.52 8.29
N MET A 146 12.23 -12.51 8.82
CA MET A 146 12.67 -11.32 8.07
C MET A 146 13.54 -11.68 6.86
N GLU A 147 14.51 -12.59 7.01
CA GLU A 147 15.37 -12.98 5.89
C GLU A 147 14.59 -13.73 4.79
N ILE A 148 13.58 -14.53 5.16
CA ILE A 148 12.72 -15.21 4.20
C ILE A 148 11.86 -14.19 3.43
N ASP A 149 11.32 -13.18 4.11
CA ASP A 149 10.63 -12.06 3.46
C ASP A 149 11.55 -11.35 2.46
N PHE A 150 12.80 -11.12 2.80
CA PHE A 150 13.73 -10.45 1.89
C PHE A 150 14.15 -11.33 0.70
N GLU A 151 14.17 -12.65 0.83
CA GLU A 151 14.34 -13.55 -0.33
C GLU A 151 13.23 -13.32 -1.38
N VAL A 152 12.00 -13.01 -0.93
CA VAL A 152 10.83 -12.84 -1.78
C VAL A 152 10.69 -11.40 -2.27
N TRP A 153 10.74 -10.44 -1.34
CA TRP A 153 10.33 -9.05 -1.58
C TRP A 153 11.50 -8.09 -1.84
N ALA A 154 12.71 -8.47 -1.45
CA ALA A 154 13.93 -7.68 -1.65
C ALA A 154 15.03 -8.48 -2.34
N PRO A 155 14.78 -9.18 -3.48
CA PRO A 155 15.81 -9.99 -4.15
C PRO A 155 17.01 -9.18 -4.65
N LEU A 156 16.89 -7.87 -4.78
CA LEU A 156 17.99 -6.96 -5.08
C LEU A 156 18.81 -6.58 -3.83
N GLY A 157 18.47 -7.16 -2.67
CA GLY A 157 19.16 -7.00 -1.38
C GLY A 157 18.42 -6.05 -0.42
N ALA A 158 18.52 -6.32 0.87
CA ALA A 158 17.93 -5.51 1.94
C ALA A 158 19.05 -4.78 2.71
N ASP A 159 19.06 -3.46 2.64
CA ASP A 159 19.93 -2.61 3.45
C ASP A 159 19.38 -2.41 4.88
N GLU A 160 20.11 -1.69 5.71
CA GLU A 160 19.70 -1.43 7.10
C GLU A 160 18.39 -0.64 7.21
N ARG A 161 18.09 0.24 6.24
CA ARG A 161 16.82 0.99 6.22
C ARG A 161 15.64 0.08 5.97
N ILE A 162 15.74 -0.82 4.99
CA ILE A 162 14.71 -1.82 4.69
C ILE A 162 14.48 -2.72 5.92
N ARG A 163 15.57 -3.18 6.57
CA ARG A 163 15.50 -3.99 7.79
C ARG A 163 14.82 -3.26 8.96
N GLN A 164 15.07 -1.97 9.13
CA GLN A 164 14.43 -1.15 10.17
C GLN A 164 12.94 -0.97 9.90
N LEU A 165 12.54 -0.77 8.65
CA LEU A 165 11.14 -0.66 8.26
C LEU A 165 10.38 -1.96 8.51
N TRP A 166 10.97 -3.11 8.18
CA TRP A 166 10.36 -4.41 8.46
C TRP A 166 10.13 -4.61 9.97
N ARG A 167 11.09 -4.24 10.81
CA ARG A 167 10.96 -4.34 12.28
C ARG A 167 9.87 -3.44 12.89
N ALA A 168 9.33 -2.50 12.13
CA ALA A 168 8.23 -1.64 12.56
C ALA A 168 6.83 -2.19 12.18
N THR A 169 6.77 -3.38 11.59
CA THR A 169 5.52 -4.01 11.11
C THR A 169 4.84 -4.86 12.19
N PRO A 170 3.55 -5.22 12.01
CA PRO A 170 2.88 -6.24 12.82
C PRO A 170 3.53 -7.62 12.78
N ASP A 171 4.20 -7.99 11.68
CA ASP A 171 4.92 -9.27 11.56
C ASP A 171 6.06 -9.35 12.58
N ALA A 172 6.77 -8.22 12.80
CA ALA A 172 7.76 -8.10 13.86
C ALA A 172 7.17 -7.82 15.25
N ASN A 173 5.94 -7.27 15.32
CA ASN A 173 5.25 -6.90 16.56
C ASN A 173 3.80 -7.42 16.51
N PRO A 174 3.57 -8.74 16.68
CA PRO A 174 2.27 -9.36 16.48
C PRO A 174 1.14 -8.68 17.24
N LEU A 175 0.01 -8.52 16.58
CA LEU A 175 -1.22 -8.02 17.20
C LEU A 175 -1.75 -9.03 18.23
N PRO A 176 -2.55 -8.58 19.22
CA PRO A 176 -3.25 -9.50 20.11
C PRO A 176 -4.12 -10.49 19.34
N GLU A 177 -4.23 -11.73 19.83
CA GLU A 177 -5.07 -12.76 19.22
C GLU A 177 -6.51 -12.26 18.98
N GLY A 178 -7.06 -12.52 17.79
CA GLY A 178 -8.40 -12.09 17.38
C GLY A 178 -8.52 -10.63 16.98
N VAL A 179 -7.41 -9.93 16.85
CA VAL A 179 -7.35 -8.55 16.34
C VAL A 179 -6.89 -8.58 14.89
N GLU A 180 -7.84 -8.66 13.98
CA GLU A 180 -7.59 -8.74 12.54
C GLU A 180 -8.42 -7.69 11.79
N PRO A 181 -7.93 -7.19 10.64
CA PRO A 181 -8.77 -6.36 9.79
C PRO A 181 -9.94 -7.16 9.24
N LEU A 182 -11.11 -6.52 9.21
CA LEU A 182 -12.28 -7.08 8.55
C LEU A 182 -12.04 -7.17 7.04
N ALA A 183 -12.61 -8.19 6.42
CA ALA A 183 -12.70 -8.21 4.96
C ALA A 183 -13.56 -7.01 4.47
N PRO A 184 -13.28 -6.47 3.27
CA PRO A 184 -14.12 -5.45 2.65
C PRO A 184 -15.60 -5.85 2.66
N ALA A 185 -16.49 -4.88 2.86
CA ALA A 185 -17.93 -5.14 2.98
C ALA A 185 -18.59 -5.58 1.65
N GLY A 186 -17.87 -5.48 0.52
CA GLY A 186 -18.34 -5.80 -0.83
C GLY A 186 -17.65 -7.02 -1.45
N PRO A 187 -17.92 -7.30 -2.72
CA PRO A 187 -17.14 -8.26 -3.50
C PRO A 187 -15.67 -7.86 -3.53
N PRO A 188 -14.73 -8.82 -3.63
CA PRO A 188 -13.32 -8.50 -3.72
C PRO A 188 -13.01 -7.70 -4.98
N ALA A 189 -11.99 -6.83 -4.92
CA ALA A 189 -11.70 -5.86 -5.98
C ALA A 189 -11.44 -6.51 -7.34
N ASN A 190 -10.87 -7.72 -7.39
CA ASN A 190 -10.64 -8.45 -8.64
C ASN A 190 -11.93 -8.78 -9.42
N GLU A 191 -13.07 -8.93 -8.73
CA GLU A 191 -14.38 -9.16 -9.37
C GLU A 191 -15.05 -7.86 -9.81
N MET A 192 -14.54 -6.72 -9.37
CA MET A 192 -15.13 -5.38 -9.58
C MET A 192 -14.31 -4.48 -10.51
N LEU A 193 -13.22 -4.97 -11.10
CA LEU A 193 -12.34 -4.17 -11.94
C LEU A 193 -13.08 -3.45 -13.09
N GLY A 194 -14.04 -4.14 -13.72
CA GLY A 194 -14.87 -3.56 -14.79
C GLY A 194 -15.83 -2.46 -14.33
N ALA A 195 -16.03 -2.28 -13.03
CA ALA A 195 -16.89 -1.27 -12.43
C ALA A 195 -16.12 -0.07 -11.86
N LEU A 196 -14.77 -0.09 -11.91
CA LEU A 196 -13.96 1.04 -11.45
C LEU A 196 -14.33 2.31 -12.22
N ALA A 197 -14.73 3.35 -11.49
CA ALA A 197 -15.29 4.59 -12.04
C ALA A 197 -14.27 5.75 -12.06
N VAL A 198 -13.03 5.50 -11.62
CA VAL A 198 -11.95 6.50 -11.56
C VAL A 198 -10.78 6.05 -12.42
N PRO A 199 -9.93 6.98 -12.91
CA PRO A 199 -8.70 6.61 -13.60
C PRO A 199 -7.77 5.78 -12.71
N VAL A 200 -7.17 4.73 -13.27
CA VAL A 200 -6.32 3.77 -12.57
C VAL A 200 -4.93 3.71 -13.21
N LEU A 201 -3.89 3.71 -12.36
CA LEU A 201 -2.54 3.32 -12.76
C LEU A 201 -2.07 2.15 -11.90
N ILE A 202 -1.58 1.10 -12.53
CA ILE A 202 -0.84 0.05 -11.84
C ILE A 202 0.63 0.10 -12.29
N VAL A 203 1.51 0.20 -11.31
CA VAL A 203 2.96 0.08 -11.49
C VAL A 203 3.38 -1.26 -10.92
N THR A 204 3.87 -2.18 -11.75
CA THR A 204 4.46 -3.44 -11.29
C THR A 204 5.98 -3.36 -11.29
N THR A 205 6.64 -4.30 -10.63
CA THR A 205 8.11 -4.41 -10.59
C THR A 205 8.55 -5.76 -11.14
N SER A 206 9.63 -5.77 -11.95
CA SER A 206 10.06 -6.94 -12.70
C SER A 206 10.59 -8.09 -11.83
N HIS A 207 11.02 -7.77 -10.59
CA HIS A 207 11.57 -8.72 -9.64
C HIS A 207 10.57 -9.17 -8.55
N ASP A 208 9.34 -8.69 -8.59
CA ASP A 208 8.28 -9.19 -7.71
C ASP A 208 7.83 -10.60 -8.08
N PRO A 209 7.23 -11.35 -7.15
CA PRO A 209 6.59 -12.63 -7.43
C PRO A 209 5.62 -12.56 -8.61
N ALA A 210 5.54 -13.66 -9.38
CA ALA A 210 4.73 -13.71 -10.60
C ALA A 210 3.29 -13.26 -10.39
N GLY A 211 2.64 -13.68 -9.30
CA GLY A 211 1.27 -13.29 -8.98
C GLY A 211 1.08 -11.78 -8.82
N PHE A 212 2.09 -11.07 -8.30
CA PHE A 212 2.05 -9.61 -8.20
C PHE A 212 2.25 -8.92 -9.55
N ARG A 213 3.14 -9.46 -10.39
CA ARG A 213 3.38 -8.93 -11.74
C ARG A 213 2.19 -9.10 -12.68
N GLU A 214 1.36 -10.12 -12.47
CA GLU A 214 0.14 -10.37 -13.25
C GLU A 214 -0.96 -9.35 -12.99
N ILE A 215 -0.96 -8.66 -11.84
CA ILE A 215 -2.01 -7.71 -11.45
C ILE A 215 -2.07 -6.52 -12.43
N GLY A 216 -0.93 -5.96 -12.84
CA GLY A 216 -0.90 -4.84 -13.77
C GLY A 216 -1.59 -5.11 -15.10
N PRO A 217 -1.19 -6.16 -15.86
CA PRO A 217 -1.86 -6.57 -17.08
C PRO A 217 -3.34 -6.94 -16.89
N LEU A 218 -3.70 -7.56 -15.75
CA LEU A 218 -5.08 -7.91 -15.40
C LEU A 218 -5.94 -6.64 -15.29
N VAL A 219 -5.52 -5.69 -14.44
CA VAL A 219 -6.27 -4.45 -14.22
C VAL A 219 -6.37 -3.62 -15.51
N ALA A 220 -5.25 -3.50 -16.26
CA ALA A 220 -5.25 -2.76 -17.53
C ALA A 220 -6.17 -3.36 -18.60
N ARG A 221 -6.45 -4.67 -18.53
CA ARG A 221 -7.37 -5.34 -19.44
C ARG A 221 -8.83 -5.17 -19.04
N GLU A 222 -9.13 -5.16 -17.74
CA GLU A 222 -10.49 -5.28 -17.23
C GLU A 222 -11.09 -3.95 -16.76
N ALA A 223 -10.28 -3.02 -16.26
CA ALA A 223 -10.78 -1.71 -15.83
C ALA A 223 -10.93 -0.73 -17.03
N PRO A 224 -12.02 0.06 -17.08
CA PRO A 224 -12.34 0.91 -18.23
C PRO A 224 -11.31 1.99 -18.57
N ASP A 225 -10.69 2.60 -17.53
CA ASP A 225 -9.68 3.66 -17.69
C ASP A 225 -8.44 3.30 -16.84
N ALA A 226 -7.73 2.25 -17.26
CA ALA A 226 -6.55 1.78 -16.57
C ALA A 226 -5.31 1.80 -17.45
N ARG A 227 -4.18 2.14 -16.81
CA ARG A 227 -2.84 2.09 -17.40
C ARG A 227 -1.95 1.18 -16.57
N HIS A 228 -1.01 0.52 -17.23
CA HIS A 228 0.00 -0.32 -16.58
C HIS A 228 1.40 0.09 -17.04
N VAL A 229 2.32 0.15 -16.08
CA VAL A 229 3.75 0.38 -16.28
C VAL A 229 4.52 -0.67 -15.47
N GLU A 230 5.54 -1.29 -16.06
CA GLU A 230 6.47 -2.15 -15.34
C GLU A 230 7.80 -1.43 -15.16
N LEU A 231 8.34 -1.44 -13.93
CA LEU A 231 9.64 -0.88 -13.59
C LEU A 231 10.64 -2.01 -13.29
N ASP A 232 11.88 -1.82 -13.68
CA ASP A 232 12.97 -2.76 -13.38
C ASP A 232 13.47 -2.53 -11.95
N SER A 233 12.78 -3.15 -11.00
CA SER A 233 13.06 -3.05 -9.56
C SER A 233 12.40 -4.22 -8.81
N ASP A 234 12.57 -4.27 -7.48
CA ASP A 234 11.84 -5.16 -6.58
C ASP A 234 10.76 -4.40 -5.79
N HIS A 235 10.17 -5.08 -4.80
CA HIS A 235 9.03 -4.57 -4.02
C HIS A 235 9.33 -3.24 -3.29
N TYR A 236 10.60 -2.94 -3.01
CA TYR A 236 11.04 -1.70 -2.38
C TYR A 236 11.34 -0.57 -3.38
N VAL A 237 10.66 -0.58 -4.54
CA VAL A 237 10.85 0.37 -5.66
C VAL A 237 10.82 1.84 -5.23
N THR A 238 9.99 2.19 -4.24
CA THR A 238 9.89 3.56 -3.71
C THR A 238 11.16 4.03 -2.99
N LEU A 239 11.96 3.10 -2.47
CA LEU A 239 13.24 3.39 -1.84
C LEU A 239 14.41 3.32 -2.83
N ARG A 240 14.30 2.45 -3.85
CA ARG A 240 15.36 2.22 -4.83
C ARG A 240 15.36 3.24 -5.96
N GLU A 241 14.17 3.56 -6.48
CA GLU A 241 13.97 4.37 -7.68
C GLU A 241 12.99 5.53 -7.43
N PRO A 242 13.20 6.34 -6.35
CA PRO A 242 12.20 7.33 -5.92
C PRO A 242 11.89 8.39 -6.99
N GLU A 243 12.90 8.85 -7.76
CA GLU A 243 12.70 9.84 -8.83
C GLU A 243 11.91 9.25 -10.00
N LEU A 244 12.14 7.97 -10.33
CA LEU A 244 11.44 7.28 -11.39
C LEU A 244 9.98 7.05 -10.97
N VAL A 245 9.74 6.60 -9.75
CA VAL A 245 8.40 6.43 -9.18
C VAL A 245 7.67 7.78 -9.17
N ALA A 246 8.28 8.82 -8.59
CA ALA A 246 7.66 10.16 -8.53
C ALA A 246 7.29 10.69 -9.91
N ARG A 247 8.18 10.59 -10.88
CA ARG A 247 7.90 11.01 -12.27
C ARG A 247 6.74 10.24 -12.87
N THR A 248 6.70 8.91 -12.74
CA THR A 248 5.61 8.07 -13.24
C THR A 248 4.26 8.45 -12.61
N LEU A 249 4.25 8.72 -11.31
CA LEU A 249 3.06 9.16 -10.58
C LEU A 249 2.60 10.55 -11.05
N VAL A 250 3.51 11.52 -11.12
CA VAL A 250 3.19 12.90 -11.56
C VAL A 250 2.65 12.92 -12.99
N GLU A 251 3.28 12.19 -13.92
CA GLU A 251 2.82 12.10 -15.32
C GLU A 251 1.38 11.56 -15.43
N PHE A 252 1.02 10.58 -14.60
CA PHE A 252 -0.34 10.05 -14.59
C PHE A 252 -1.31 11.01 -13.90
N LEU A 253 -0.98 11.47 -12.70
CA LEU A 253 -1.86 12.31 -11.88
C LEU A 253 -2.14 13.66 -12.56
N ASP A 254 -1.14 14.32 -13.15
CA ASP A 254 -1.32 15.57 -13.91
C ASP A 254 -2.23 15.40 -15.15
N ALA A 255 -2.30 14.19 -15.71
CA ALA A 255 -3.13 13.91 -16.88
C ALA A 255 -4.61 13.69 -16.55
N VAL A 256 -4.96 13.45 -15.26
CA VAL A 256 -6.32 13.08 -14.81
C VAL A 256 -6.89 13.99 -13.72
N ALA A 257 -6.09 14.94 -13.20
CA ALA A 257 -6.47 15.95 -12.20
C ALA A 257 -7.43 17.02 -12.74
#